data_a915e32bbb0242089066c1cf53552edf
#
_entry.id   a915e32bbb0242089066c1cf53552edf
#
_cell.length_a   1.000
_cell.length_b   1.000
_cell.length_c   1.000
_cell.angle_alpha   90.00
_cell.angle_beta   90.00
_cell.angle_gamma   90.00
#
_symmetry.space_group_name_H-M   'P 1'
#
loop_
_entity.id
_entity.type
_entity.pdbx_description
1 polymer ?
#
loop_
_entity_poly.entity_id
_entity_poly.type
_entity_poly.pdbx_seq_one_letter_code
_entity_poly.pdbx_strand_id
1 'polypeptide(L)'
;SLVGSEMCIRDSAAVVASARRGGTTASFDVLNKYPSISQMPIVSSTYWNIVHGSLPEETKKDEEGMQTMRNLARNMAWLIKCIEAGRKAGLDAPQNEKTARTDFIR
;
A
#
# COMPACT_ATOMS: atom_id res chain seq x y z
N SER A 1 11.58 0.90 4.98
CA SER A 1 11.51 2.09 5.79
C SER A 1 11.70 3.34 4.94
N LEU A 2 10.92 4.34 5.23
CA LEU A 2 11.00 5.64 4.54
C LEU A 2 11.96 6.59 5.23
N VAL A 3 12.55 6.17 6.33
CA VAL A 3 13.38 7.03 7.15
C VAL A 3 14.63 7.46 6.40
N GLY A 4 14.88 8.76 6.40
CA GLY A 4 16.10 9.33 5.86
C GLY A 4 16.20 9.41 4.35
N SER A 5 15.13 9.11 3.63
CA SER A 5 15.17 9.18 2.17
C SER A 5 14.14 10.16 1.63
N GLU A 6 14.61 11.32 1.21
CA GLU A 6 13.77 12.32 0.54
C GLU A 6 13.27 11.82 -0.82
N MET A 7 13.99 10.89 -1.43
CA MET A 7 13.61 10.32 -2.71
C MET A 7 12.44 9.36 -2.63
N CYS A 8 12.06 8.96 -1.41
CA CYS A 8 10.96 8.02 -1.17
C CYS A 8 9.63 8.71 -0.88
N ILE A 9 9.50 10.02 -1.09
CA ILE A 9 8.28 10.78 -0.80
C ILE A 9 7.05 10.18 -1.49
N ARG A 10 7.23 9.53 -2.64
CA ARG A 10 6.16 8.88 -3.40
C ARG A 10 6.41 7.40 -3.61
N ASP A 11 7.10 6.76 -2.69
CA ASP A 11 7.28 5.33 -2.75
C ASP A 11 5.94 4.61 -2.57
N SER A 12 5.90 3.39 -3.04
CA SER A 12 4.72 2.55 -2.95
C SER A 12 4.45 2.12 -1.51
N ALA A 13 3.20 1.83 -1.24
CA ALA A 13 2.75 1.35 0.06
C ALA A 13 1.76 0.23 -0.10
N ALA A 14 1.66 -0.62 0.91
CA ALA A 14 0.63 -1.64 1.00
C ALA A 14 0.13 -1.69 2.43
N VAL A 15 -1.15 -1.99 2.57
CA VAL A 15 -1.82 -2.13 3.85
C VAL A 15 -2.28 -3.58 3.98
N VAL A 16 -2.10 -4.15 5.16
CA VAL A 16 -2.53 -5.50 5.49
C VAL A 16 -3.36 -5.45 6.77
N ALA A 17 -4.45 -6.20 6.81
CA ALA A 17 -5.26 -6.33 8.00
C ALA A 17 -5.42 -7.79 8.37
N SER A 18 -5.42 -8.08 9.67
CA SER A 18 -5.63 -9.41 10.18
C SER A 18 -6.63 -9.37 11.34
N ALA A 19 -7.47 -10.38 11.42
CA ALA A 19 -8.42 -10.50 12.51
C ALA A 19 -8.82 -11.96 12.71
N ARG A 20 -9.30 -12.24 13.92
CA ARG A 20 -9.81 -13.56 14.24
C ARG A 20 -11.11 -13.86 13.50
N ARG A 21 -12.00 -12.88 13.35
CA ARG A 21 -13.32 -13.07 12.76
C ARG A 21 -13.62 -12.10 11.63
N GLY A 22 -13.89 -10.86 11.94
CA GLY A 22 -14.32 -9.89 10.95
C GLY A 22 -13.79 -8.50 11.23
N GLY A 23 -14.21 -7.53 10.41
CA GLY A 23 -13.79 -6.14 10.52
C GLY A 23 -12.52 -5.81 9.74
N THR A 24 -11.89 -6.80 9.11
CA THR A 24 -10.66 -6.59 8.34
C THR A 24 -10.88 -5.72 7.11
N THR A 25 -12.00 -5.89 6.41
CA THR A 25 -12.31 -5.09 5.22
C THR A 25 -12.48 -3.62 5.57
N ALA A 26 -13.21 -3.32 6.65
CA ALA A 26 -13.40 -1.94 7.10
C ALA A 26 -12.08 -1.32 7.53
N SER A 27 -11.25 -2.05 8.28
CA SER A 27 -9.92 -1.58 8.70
C SER A 27 -9.01 -1.36 7.50
N PHE A 28 -9.04 -2.25 6.54
CA PHE A 28 -8.27 -2.15 5.31
C PHE A 28 -8.64 -0.87 4.54
N ASP A 29 -9.92 -0.59 4.39
CA ASP A 29 -10.39 0.61 3.71
C ASP A 29 -9.93 1.89 4.41
N VAL A 30 -10.03 1.94 5.73
CA VAL A 30 -9.59 3.10 6.50
C VAL A 30 -8.08 3.30 6.38
N LEU A 31 -7.30 2.23 6.51
CA LEU A 31 -5.84 2.31 6.46
C LEU A 31 -5.33 2.75 5.08
N ASN A 32 -6.01 2.37 4.01
CA ASN A 32 -5.61 2.78 2.66
C ASN A 32 -5.76 4.28 2.40
N LYS A 33 -6.51 4.98 3.22
CA LYS A 33 -6.63 6.44 3.09
C LYS A 33 -5.32 7.16 3.37
N TYR A 34 -4.48 6.61 4.24
CA TYR A 34 -3.21 7.23 4.59
C TYR A 34 -2.23 7.26 3.41
N PRO A 35 -1.90 6.15 2.76
CA PRO A 35 -1.07 6.22 1.56
C PRO A 35 -1.74 6.99 0.42
N SER A 36 -3.06 6.91 0.29
CA SER A 36 -3.79 7.60 -0.75
C SER A 36 -3.62 9.12 -0.66
N ILE A 37 -3.83 9.71 0.53
CA ILE A 37 -3.67 11.15 0.72
C ILE A 37 -2.20 11.58 0.63
N SER A 38 -1.28 10.66 0.85
CA SER A 38 0.16 10.91 0.76
C SER A 38 0.70 10.77 -0.66
N GLN A 39 -0.14 10.54 -1.64
CA GLN A 39 0.23 10.34 -3.04
C GLN A 39 1.16 9.14 -3.24
N MET A 40 1.03 8.13 -2.42
CA MET A 40 1.80 6.90 -2.55
C MET A 40 1.01 5.89 -3.38
N PRO A 41 1.59 5.32 -4.45
CA PRO A 41 0.94 4.22 -5.16
C PRO A 41 0.64 3.08 -4.20
N ILE A 42 -0.61 2.63 -4.19
CA ILE A 42 -1.04 1.53 -3.34
C ILE A 42 -0.88 0.23 -4.10
N VAL A 43 -0.11 -0.69 -3.53
CA VAL A 43 0.12 -2.00 -4.14
C VAL A 43 -1.04 -2.92 -3.79
N SER A 44 -1.59 -3.56 -4.79
CA SER A 44 -2.68 -4.51 -4.63
C SER A 44 -2.20 -5.94 -4.88
N SER A 45 -3.03 -6.89 -4.51
CA SER A 45 -2.79 -8.31 -4.72
C SER A 45 -3.96 -8.93 -5.47
N THR A 46 -4.08 -10.24 -5.41
CA THR A 46 -5.17 -10.98 -6.07
C THR A 46 -6.48 -10.89 -5.30
N TYR A 47 -6.45 -10.43 -4.07
CA TYR A 47 -7.60 -10.19 -3.22
C TYR A 47 -7.28 -9.06 -2.24
N TRP A 48 -8.23 -8.68 -1.38
CA TRP A 48 -7.95 -7.73 -0.31
C TRP A 48 -6.83 -8.27 0.58
N ASN A 49 -5.95 -7.42 1.04
CA ASN A 49 -4.78 -7.83 1.83
C ASN A 49 -5.19 -8.19 3.25
N ILE A 50 -5.84 -9.32 3.39
CA ILE A 50 -6.46 -9.80 4.62
C ILE A 50 -5.95 -11.20 4.93
N VAL A 51 -5.61 -11.45 6.18
CA VAL A 51 -5.26 -12.77 6.68
C VAL A 51 -6.02 -13.01 7.97
N HIS A 52 -6.56 -14.21 8.15
CA HIS A 52 -7.37 -14.56 9.30
C HIS A 52 -6.62 -15.50 10.24
N GLY A 53 -6.84 -15.34 11.54
CA GLY A 53 -6.30 -16.20 12.58
C GLY A 53 -6.28 -15.49 13.93
N SER A 54 -6.39 -16.21 15.02
CA SER A 54 -6.24 -15.66 16.36
C SER A 54 -4.85 -15.93 16.97
N LEU A 55 -4.13 -16.90 16.42
CA LEU A 55 -2.76 -17.25 16.80
C LEU A 55 -1.88 -17.30 15.56
N PRO A 56 -0.57 -17.12 15.68
CA PRO A 56 0.34 -17.18 14.53
C PRO A 56 0.22 -18.48 13.72
N GLU A 57 0.00 -19.60 14.38
CA GLU A 57 -0.14 -20.91 13.72
C GLU A 57 -1.40 -20.98 12.88
N GLU A 58 -2.48 -20.35 13.35
CA GLU A 58 -3.76 -20.32 12.62
C GLU A 58 -3.65 -19.42 11.38
N THR A 59 -2.93 -18.33 11.49
CA THR A 59 -2.68 -17.43 10.36
C THR A 59 -2.00 -18.16 9.21
N LYS A 60 -1.04 -19.03 9.53
CA LYS A 60 -0.36 -19.85 8.53
C LYS A 60 -1.27 -20.88 7.86
N LYS A 61 -2.38 -21.24 8.50
CA LYS A 61 -3.36 -22.17 7.95
C LYS A 61 -4.34 -21.50 6.99
N ASP A 62 -4.40 -20.19 7.01
CA ASP A 62 -5.16 -19.43 6.02
C ASP A 62 -4.36 -19.40 4.71
N GLU A 63 -4.48 -20.47 3.93
CA GLU A 63 -3.70 -20.65 2.70
C GLU A 63 -3.99 -19.56 1.68
N GLU A 64 -5.24 -19.16 1.54
CA GLU A 64 -5.64 -18.09 0.63
C GLU A 64 -5.07 -16.75 1.07
N GLY A 65 -5.15 -16.43 2.36
CA GLY A 65 -4.53 -15.23 2.91
C GLY A 65 -3.02 -15.20 2.71
N MET A 66 -2.36 -16.33 2.95
CA MET A 66 -0.92 -16.43 2.74
C MET A 66 -0.54 -16.29 1.26
N GLN A 67 -1.32 -16.86 0.37
CA GLN A 67 -1.13 -16.71 -1.06
C GLN A 67 -1.30 -15.24 -1.47
N THR A 68 -2.31 -14.58 -0.93
CA THR A 68 -2.54 -13.15 -1.16
C THR A 68 -1.34 -12.32 -0.72
N MET A 69 -0.74 -12.66 0.43
CA MET A 69 0.45 -11.98 0.94
C MET A 69 1.67 -12.19 0.04
N ARG A 70 1.89 -13.42 -0.44
CA ARG A 70 2.99 -13.70 -1.37
C ARG A 70 2.84 -12.93 -2.67
N ASN A 71 1.64 -12.88 -3.22
CA ASN A 71 1.36 -12.13 -4.43
C ASN A 71 1.53 -10.62 -4.21
N LEU A 72 1.11 -10.13 -3.05
CA LEU A 72 1.32 -8.73 -2.67
C LEU A 72 2.82 -8.39 -2.65
N ALA A 73 3.63 -9.24 -2.02
CA ALA A 73 5.06 -9.02 -1.94
C ALA A 73 5.72 -8.99 -3.32
N ARG A 74 5.32 -9.89 -4.21
CA ARG A 74 5.83 -9.91 -5.58
C ARG A 74 5.42 -8.67 -6.37
N ASN A 75 4.18 -8.24 -6.23
CA ASN A 75 3.67 -7.05 -6.89
C ASN A 75 4.39 -5.79 -6.39
N MET A 76 4.62 -5.70 -5.08
CA MET A 76 5.36 -4.59 -4.51
C MET A 76 6.81 -4.54 -5.01
N ALA A 77 7.49 -5.68 -5.02
CA ALA A 77 8.86 -5.77 -5.53
C ALA A 77 8.93 -5.35 -7.00
N TRP A 78 7.98 -5.80 -7.81
CA TRP A 78 7.91 -5.43 -9.22
C TRP A 78 7.70 -3.92 -9.39
N LEU A 79 6.75 -3.34 -8.66
CA LEU A 79 6.46 -1.90 -8.75
C LEU A 79 7.67 -1.06 -8.34
N ILE A 80 8.33 -1.42 -7.24
CA ILE A 80 9.53 -0.73 -6.77
C ILE A 80 10.62 -0.76 -7.84
N LYS A 81 10.84 -1.90 -8.47
CA LYS A 81 11.82 -2.04 -9.54
C LYS A 81 11.47 -1.19 -10.76
N CYS A 82 10.19 -1.11 -11.10
CA CYS A 82 9.72 -0.28 -12.21
C CYS A 82 9.95 1.21 -11.93
N ILE A 83 9.65 1.65 -10.73
CA ILE A 83 9.86 3.05 -10.32
C ILE A 83 11.35 3.39 -10.36
N GLU A 84 12.19 2.51 -9.84
CA GLU A 84 13.63 2.69 -9.86
C GLU A 84 14.20 2.73 -11.28
N ALA A 85 13.76 1.82 -12.14
CA ALA A 85 14.17 1.79 -13.54
C ALA A 85 13.75 3.07 -14.28
N GLY A 86 12.54 3.55 -14.02
CA GLY A 86 12.04 4.80 -14.59
C GLY A 86 12.89 5.99 -14.15
N ARG A 87 13.20 6.04 -12.85
CA ARG A 87 14.03 7.12 -12.28
C ARG A 87 15.43 7.14 -12.90
N LYS A 88 16.04 5.97 -13.07
CA LYS A 88 17.36 5.87 -13.72
C LYS A 88 17.32 6.29 -15.17
N ALA A 89 16.19 6.13 -15.84
CA ALA A 89 16.00 6.58 -17.23
C ALA A 89 15.60 8.06 -17.33
N GLY A 90 15.53 8.78 -16.21
CA GLY A 90 15.20 10.20 -16.19
C GLY A 90 13.72 10.49 -16.01
N LEU A 91 12.90 9.48 -15.70
CA LEU A 91 11.47 9.65 -15.50
C LEU A 91 11.20 9.86 -14.01
N ASP A 92 10.93 11.10 -13.63
CA ASP A 92 10.63 11.45 -12.25
C ASP A 92 9.12 11.59 -12.04
N ALA A 93 8.71 11.53 -10.76
CA ALA A 93 7.33 11.79 -10.39
C ALA A 93 6.94 13.23 -10.77
N PRO A 94 5.70 13.44 -11.24
CA PRO A 94 5.28 14.78 -11.65
C PRO A 94 5.21 15.75 -10.47
N GLN A 95 5.45 17.02 -10.78
CA GLN A 95 5.32 18.10 -9.81
C GLN A 95 3.84 18.37 -9.50
N ASN A 96 3.55 18.67 -8.25
CA ASN A 96 2.19 19.01 -7.84
C ASN A 96 1.84 20.45 -8.16
N GLU A 97 0.66 20.68 -8.68
CA GLU A 97 0.05 22.00 -8.70
C GLU A 97 -0.45 22.34 -7.30
N LYS A 98 -0.23 23.58 -6.86
CA LYS A 98 -0.64 24.03 -5.51
C LYS A 98 -1.26 25.43 -5.54
N THR A 99 -1.67 25.89 -6.71
CA THR A 99 -2.11 27.25 -6.91
C THR A 99 -3.61 27.48 -6.63
N ALA A 100 -4.41 26.43 -6.73
CA ALA A 100 -5.86 26.53 -6.53
C ALA A 100 -6.28 25.97 -5.16
N ARG A 101 -7.18 26.67 -4.53
CA ARG A 101 -7.79 26.25 -3.28
C ARG A 101 -9.27 26.58 -3.29
N THR A 102 -10.08 25.61 -2.97
CA THR A 102 -11.53 25.79 -2.90
C THR A 102 -12.00 25.74 -1.47
N ASP A 103 -12.74 26.75 -1.05
CA ASP A 103 -13.35 26.80 0.28
C ASP A 103 -14.73 27.43 0.16
N PHE A 104 -15.76 26.62 0.28
CA PHE A 104 -17.15 27.04 0.24
C PHE A 104 -17.79 27.17 1.62
N ILE A 105 -17.03 26.89 2.67
CA ILE A 105 -17.52 26.98 4.05
C ILE A 105 -17.27 28.39 4.57
N ARG A 106 -18.33 29.00 5.06
CA ARG A 106 -18.27 30.37 5.56
C ARG A 106 -18.80 30.48 6.96
#